data_2503892e4393e5a545240d1fedb96b5d
#
_entry.id   2503892e4393e5a545240d1fedb96b5d
#
_cell.length_a   1.000
_cell.length_b   1.000
_cell.length_c   1.000
_cell.angle_alpha   90.00
_cell.angle_beta   90.00
_cell.angle_gamma   90.00
#
_symmetry.space_group_name_H-M   'P 1'
#
loop_
_entity.id
_entity.type
_entity.pdbx_description
1 polymer ?
#
loop_
_entity_poly.entity_id
_entity_poly.type
_entity_poly.pdbx_seq_one_letter_code
_entity_poly.pdbx_strand_id
1 'polypeptide(L)'
;MGVFFGTDGIRGKVIDELTFDLAYKCGNALATTCNKPKILIGGDTRTSRDFLTLAFSGGALSGGANIVDVGVCPTAGIAYLTKTLGFDYGVVISASHNPAEYNGIKIFDKNGFKLGDERENALERKFVHSFTVCQNQIGTYLQNRKLIKLYENYLINCCQSYLKGFKVVLDASNGASFNIAPKVFKKLGAKVIKLSCKNDGKNINKNCGSLFPEKLCQTVKSSKADFGFAFDGDSDRIIACDESGNILDGDIIIYMLAKYLKSENKLAKNIVVGTRHTNMGIQKDLLSLGINLERTDIGDKYVLEKMNKDGLNLGGEKSGHIILKDYATTGDGVLSAVILAEMVAHLKMPLSKLAKVNLYPQSNIDCIVSDKMRVINSEILTNAINQEEAKLGINSRIMVRVSGTESKVRIMVESLNKFSAQKSANYLCEIVKKIDKKDM
;
A
#
# COMPACT_ATOMS: atom_id res chain seq x y z
N MET A 1 -10.26 16.63 -4.03
CA MET A 1 -8.82 16.43 -4.11
C MET A 1 -8.16 17.77 -4.36
N GLY A 2 -7.04 18.02 -3.72
CA GLY A 2 -6.24 19.21 -3.96
C GLY A 2 -5.52 19.15 -5.32
N VAL A 3 -4.75 20.20 -5.62
CA VAL A 3 -3.96 20.29 -6.86
C VAL A 3 -2.71 19.39 -6.77
N PHE A 4 -2.13 19.26 -5.57
CA PHE A 4 -0.86 18.55 -5.34
C PHE A 4 -1.02 17.23 -4.57
N PHE A 5 -1.88 17.19 -3.55
CA PHE A 5 -2.16 15.97 -2.81
C PHE A 5 -3.10 15.04 -3.58
N GLY A 6 -2.63 13.85 -3.89
CA GLY A 6 -3.42 12.74 -4.42
C GLY A 6 -3.98 11.85 -3.30
N THR A 7 -4.37 10.61 -3.63
CA THR A 7 -4.89 9.63 -2.65
C THR A 7 -3.84 9.14 -1.66
N ASP A 8 -2.54 9.33 -1.95
CA ASP A 8 -1.43 8.83 -1.12
C ASP A 8 -0.27 9.85 -1.12
N GLY A 9 -0.56 11.07 -0.70
CA GLY A 9 0.38 12.17 -0.61
C GLY A 9 0.65 12.87 -1.95
N ILE A 10 1.70 13.70 -1.98
CA ILE A 10 2.20 14.36 -3.19
C ILE A 10 3.10 13.37 -3.92
N ARG A 11 2.89 13.14 -5.20
CA ARG A 11 3.73 12.28 -6.04
C ARG A 11 4.01 12.94 -7.37
N GLY A 12 5.21 12.71 -7.90
CA GLY A 12 5.57 13.20 -9.23
C GLY A 12 6.93 12.72 -9.69
N LYS A 13 7.21 12.96 -10.97
CA LYS A 13 8.54 12.78 -11.52
C LYS A 13 9.46 13.85 -10.96
N VAL A 14 10.59 13.43 -10.41
CA VAL A 14 11.50 14.34 -9.70
C VAL A 14 12.09 15.35 -10.67
N ILE A 15 12.17 16.62 -10.24
CA ILE A 15 12.60 17.81 -10.99
C ILE A 15 11.46 18.35 -11.89
N ASP A 16 10.74 17.51 -12.60
CA ASP A 16 9.70 17.95 -13.55
C ASP A 16 8.41 18.35 -12.83
N GLU A 17 7.92 17.50 -11.92
CA GLU A 17 6.64 17.65 -11.22
C GLU A 17 6.85 17.83 -9.71
N LEU A 18 7.71 17.01 -9.11
CA LEU A 18 8.09 17.11 -7.71
C LEU A 18 9.42 17.86 -7.61
N THR A 19 9.32 19.19 -7.51
CA THR A 19 10.44 20.11 -7.52
C THR A 19 11.01 20.37 -6.13
N PHE A 20 12.22 20.97 -6.06
CA PHE A 20 12.79 21.51 -4.82
C PHE A 20 11.84 22.51 -4.15
N ASP A 21 11.31 23.46 -4.94
CA ASP A 21 10.42 24.51 -4.47
C ASP A 21 9.14 23.95 -3.84
N LEU A 22 8.50 22.95 -4.48
CA LEU A 22 7.32 22.30 -3.94
C LEU A 22 7.60 21.58 -2.62
N ALA A 23 8.72 20.85 -2.53
CA ALA A 23 9.12 20.17 -1.30
C ALA A 23 9.46 21.19 -0.17
N TYR A 24 10.14 22.30 -0.50
CA TYR A 24 10.41 23.39 0.43
C TYR A 24 9.12 24.02 0.94
N LYS A 25 8.20 24.37 0.05
CA LYS A 25 6.90 24.95 0.39
C LYS A 25 6.08 24.01 1.30
N CYS A 26 6.08 22.72 1.00
CA CYS A 26 5.42 21.72 1.82
C CYS A 26 5.97 21.69 3.25
N GLY A 27 7.29 21.70 3.41
CA GLY A 27 7.95 21.74 4.71
C GLY A 27 7.65 23.02 5.48
N ASN A 28 7.74 24.17 4.81
CA ASN A 28 7.43 25.47 5.42
C ASN A 28 5.96 25.55 5.86
N ALA A 29 5.02 25.14 5.01
CA ALA A 29 3.60 25.11 5.35
C ALA A 29 3.32 24.21 6.56
N LEU A 30 3.93 23.03 6.63
CA LEU A 30 3.76 22.10 7.74
C LEU A 30 4.30 22.70 9.06
N ALA A 31 5.43 23.42 9.01
CA ALA A 31 6.02 24.08 10.17
C ALA A 31 5.11 25.16 10.79
N THR A 32 4.20 25.74 9.99
CA THR A 32 3.27 26.78 10.46
C THR A 32 1.96 26.26 11.04
N THR A 33 1.78 24.95 11.14
CA THR A 33 0.54 24.34 11.66
C THR A 33 0.43 24.37 13.17
N CYS A 34 1.56 24.36 13.88
CA CYS A 34 1.63 24.55 15.32
C CYS A 34 2.97 25.20 15.72
N ASN A 35 3.11 25.57 16.98
CA ASN A 35 4.31 26.24 17.46
C ASN A 35 5.47 25.25 17.57
N LYS A 36 6.56 25.48 16.82
CA LYS A 36 7.80 24.68 16.82
C LYS A 36 7.57 23.17 16.70
N PRO A 37 6.89 22.68 15.64
CA PRO A 37 6.58 21.27 15.52
C PRO A 37 7.85 20.41 15.48
N LYS A 38 7.78 19.25 16.09
CA LYS A 38 8.80 18.19 15.98
C LYS A 38 8.39 17.25 14.85
N ILE A 39 9.22 17.14 13.83
CA ILE A 39 8.94 16.35 12.63
C ILE A 39 9.96 15.22 12.51
N LEU A 40 9.46 13.99 12.43
CA LEU A 40 10.28 12.84 12.07
C LEU A 40 10.25 12.69 10.55
N ILE A 41 11.41 12.53 9.90
CA ILE A 41 11.50 12.33 8.46
C ILE A 41 12.34 11.11 8.12
N GLY A 42 11.93 10.39 7.08
CA GLY A 42 12.67 9.29 6.49
C GLY A 42 12.09 8.92 5.14
N GLY A 43 12.55 7.81 4.54
CA GLY A 43 12.02 7.42 3.24
C GLY A 43 12.63 6.13 2.71
N ASP A 44 12.39 5.87 1.42
CA ASP A 44 12.96 4.71 0.73
C ASP A 44 14.39 4.93 0.23
N THR A 45 14.88 4.05 -0.60
CA THR A 45 16.27 4.05 -1.07
C THR A 45 16.55 4.96 -2.27
N ARG A 46 15.53 5.62 -2.86
CA ARG A 46 15.69 6.44 -4.08
C ARG A 46 16.80 7.45 -3.96
N THR A 47 17.58 7.66 -5.02
CA THR A 47 18.67 8.66 -5.05
C THR A 47 18.16 10.06 -4.79
N SER A 48 16.93 10.37 -5.19
CA SER A 48 16.26 11.64 -4.97
C SER A 48 15.76 11.86 -3.54
N ARG A 49 15.83 10.85 -2.66
CA ARG A 49 15.38 10.96 -1.27
C ARG A 49 16.09 12.10 -0.54
N ASP A 50 17.42 12.13 -0.60
CA ASP A 50 18.20 13.15 0.13
C ASP A 50 17.91 14.55 -0.40
N PHE A 51 17.78 14.71 -1.73
CA PHE A 51 17.41 15.97 -2.36
C PHE A 51 16.09 16.52 -1.82
N LEU A 52 15.05 15.69 -1.80
CA LEU A 52 13.72 16.08 -1.32
C LEU A 52 13.67 16.23 0.21
N THR A 53 14.41 15.39 0.96
CA THR A 53 14.52 15.51 2.42
C THR A 53 15.15 16.86 2.79
N LEU A 54 16.23 17.27 2.13
CA LEU A 54 16.89 18.54 2.41
C LEU A 54 16.03 19.73 2.01
N ALA A 55 15.36 19.66 0.86
CA ALA A 55 14.42 20.70 0.42
C ALA A 55 13.28 20.89 1.41
N PHE A 56 12.59 19.82 1.77
CA PHE A 56 11.51 19.83 2.76
C PHE A 56 12.01 20.34 4.11
N SER A 57 13.14 19.81 4.58
CA SER A 57 13.71 20.21 5.87
C SER A 57 14.10 21.68 5.89
N GLY A 58 14.70 22.21 4.81
CA GLY A 58 15.01 23.64 4.68
C GLY A 58 13.78 24.54 4.87
N GLY A 59 12.66 24.15 4.23
CA GLY A 59 11.38 24.84 4.40
C GLY A 59 10.84 24.73 5.82
N ALA A 60 10.90 23.54 6.42
CA ALA A 60 10.41 23.33 7.78
C ALA A 60 11.26 24.07 8.82
N LEU A 61 12.59 24.08 8.68
CA LEU A 61 13.52 24.80 9.56
C LEU A 61 13.27 26.33 9.50
N SER A 62 13.04 26.87 8.30
CA SER A 62 12.74 28.29 8.12
C SER A 62 11.43 28.71 8.82
N GLY A 63 10.47 27.78 8.91
CA GLY A 63 9.23 27.94 9.68
C GLY A 63 9.35 27.66 11.17
N GLY A 64 10.56 27.31 11.68
CA GLY A 64 10.82 27.08 13.10
C GLY A 64 10.62 25.65 13.59
N ALA A 65 10.37 24.68 12.69
CA ALA A 65 10.21 23.25 13.05
C ALA A 65 11.53 22.57 13.39
N ASN A 66 11.48 21.57 14.27
CA ASN A 66 12.64 20.71 14.58
C ASN A 66 12.52 19.37 13.82
N ILE A 67 13.55 19.01 13.07
CA ILE A 67 13.58 17.81 12.23
C ILE A 67 14.49 16.75 12.84
N VAL A 68 14.01 15.50 12.85
CA VAL A 68 14.82 14.31 13.10
C VAL A 68 14.76 13.41 11.89
N ASP A 69 15.87 13.27 11.16
CA ASP A 69 16.01 12.37 10.01
C ASP A 69 16.50 11.00 10.45
N VAL A 70 15.70 9.97 10.18
CA VAL A 70 16.05 8.58 10.48
C VAL A 70 16.65 7.83 9.30
N GLY A 71 16.71 8.45 8.13
CA GLY A 71 17.26 7.86 6.90
C GLY A 71 16.30 6.90 6.23
N VAL A 72 16.80 5.75 5.75
CA VAL A 72 15.97 4.76 5.06
C VAL A 72 15.13 3.98 6.09
N CYS A 73 13.80 4.12 5.99
CA CYS A 73 12.84 3.50 6.88
C CYS A 73 11.53 3.19 6.13
N PRO A 74 10.89 2.02 6.34
CA PRO A 74 9.55 1.74 5.83
C PRO A 74 8.53 2.80 6.25
N THR A 75 7.52 3.01 5.40
CA THR A 75 6.42 3.96 5.67
C THR A 75 5.77 3.70 7.04
N ALA A 76 5.42 2.45 7.34
CA ALA A 76 4.84 2.09 8.62
C ALA A 76 5.80 2.32 9.80
N GLY A 77 7.11 2.20 9.58
CA GLY A 77 8.13 2.51 10.58
C GLY A 77 8.14 3.99 10.97
N ILE A 78 7.96 4.89 9.99
CA ILE A 78 7.83 6.34 10.27
C ILE A 78 6.53 6.61 11.05
N ALA A 79 5.40 6.03 10.64
CA ALA A 79 4.13 6.17 11.36
C ALA A 79 4.22 5.69 12.81
N TYR A 80 4.83 4.51 13.02
CA TYR A 80 5.07 3.93 14.34
C TYR A 80 5.96 4.81 15.21
N LEU A 81 7.10 5.25 14.70
CA LEU A 81 8.06 6.07 15.44
C LEU A 81 7.50 7.46 15.77
N THR A 82 6.72 8.05 14.85
CA THR A 82 6.03 9.33 15.08
C THR A 82 5.13 9.25 16.29
N LYS A 83 4.25 8.26 16.33
CA LYS A 83 3.34 8.03 17.44
C LYS A 83 4.08 7.70 18.75
N THR A 84 5.03 6.76 18.67
CA THR A 84 5.69 6.20 19.87
C THR A 84 6.61 7.20 20.56
N LEU A 85 7.27 8.08 19.78
CA LEU A 85 8.22 9.06 20.28
C LEU A 85 7.64 10.45 20.50
N GLY A 86 6.33 10.63 20.20
CA GLY A 86 5.62 11.89 20.43
C GLY A 86 6.07 13.02 19.49
N PHE A 87 6.34 12.70 18.23
CA PHE A 87 6.48 13.71 17.19
C PHE A 87 5.13 14.27 16.77
N ASP A 88 5.08 15.54 16.38
CA ASP A 88 3.85 16.16 15.91
C ASP A 88 3.49 15.66 14.51
N TYR A 89 4.51 15.37 13.70
CA TYR A 89 4.37 14.84 12.35
C TYR A 89 5.43 13.81 12.01
N GLY A 90 5.03 12.84 11.17
CA GLY A 90 5.93 11.95 10.45
C GLY A 90 5.90 12.26 8.95
N VAL A 91 7.04 12.27 8.30
CA VAL A 91 7.15 12.54 6.86
C VAL A 91 7.92 11.43 6.17
N VAL A 92 7.33 10.88 5.11
CA VAL A 92 7.94 9.83 4.30
C VAL A 92 8.22 10.36 2.91
N ILE A 93 9.48 10.25 2.51
CA ILE A 93 9.94 10.58 1.16
C ILE A 93 9.99 9.30 0.33
N SER A 94 8.91 9.03 -0.41
CA SER A 94 8.76 7.84 -1.25
C SER A 94 7.61 7.98 -2.25
N ALA A 95 7.73 7.29 -3.39
CA ALA A 95 6.65 7.07 -4.34
C ALA A 95 6.20 5.59 -4.37
N SER A 96 6.39 4.84 -3.26
CA SER A 96 5.95 3.44 -3.11
C SER A 96 6.43 2.56 -4.28
N HIS A 97 5.52 2.02 -5.07
CA HIS A 97 5.80 1.08 -6.16
C HIS A 97 6.21 1.71 -7.50
N ASN A 98 6.25 3.05 -7.60
CA ASN A 98 6.64 3.74 -8.83
C ASN A 98 8.13 3.49 -9.16
N PRO A 99 8.54 3.65 -10.45
CA PRO A 99 9.94 3.62 -10.87
C PRO A 99 10.85 4.63 -10.15
N ALA A 100 12.16 4.46 -10.28
CA ALA A 100 13.16 5.22 -9.50
C ALA A 100 13.16 6.74 -9.77
N GLU A 101 12.73 7.18 -10.96
CA GLU A 101 12.62 8.59 -11.35
C GLU A 101 11.46 9.34 -10.69
N TYR A 102 10.50 8.63 -10.11
CA TYR A 102 9.42 9.22 -9.33
C TYR A 102 9.79 9.28 -7.85
N ASN A 103 9.22 10.23 -7.12
CA ASN A 103 9.24 10.28 -5.67
C ASN A 103 7.93 10.90 -5.13
N GLY A 104 7.83 11.01 -3.81
CA GLY A 104 6.64 11.56 -3.17
C GLY A 104 6.90 12.04 -1.75
N ILE A 105 5.91 12.75 -1.19
CA ILE A 105 5.90 13.23 0.20
C ILE A 105 4.59 12.79 0.81
N LYS A 106 4.64 11.90 1.81
CA LYS A 106 3.50 11.48 2.62
C LYS A 106 3.64 12.07 4.01
N ILE A 107 2.56 12.55 4.60
CA ILE A 107 2.56 13.17 5.93
C ILE A 107 1.64 12.40 6.86
N PHE A 108 2.16 12.09 8.04
CA PHE A 108 1.43 11.43 9.13
C PHE A 108 1.27 12.41 10.30
N ASP A 109 0.13 12.35 10.97
CA ASP A 109 -0.12 13.12 12.19
C ASP A 109 0.57 12.47 13.41
N LYS A 110 0.46 13.11 14.58
CA LYS A 110 1.03 12.65 15.85
C LYS A 110 0.54 11.27 16.30
N ASN A 111 -0.58 10.80 15.79
CA ASN A 111 -1.13 9.49 16.10
C ASN A 111 -0.65 8.41 15.11
N GLY A 112 0.16 8.77 14.11
CA GLY A 112 0.66 7.88 13.07
C GLY A 112 -0.36 7.59 11.96
N PHE A 113 -1.41 8.39 11.81
CA PHE A 113 -2.35 8.32 10.70
C PHE A 113 -1.96 9.29 9.59
N LYS A 114 -2.18 8.93 8.32
CA LYS A 114 -2.05 9.87 7.20
C LYS A 114 -2.94 11.08 7.44
N LEU A 115 -2.51 12.26 6.96
CA LEU A 115 -3.37 13.44 7.03
C LEU A 115 -4.65 13.22 6.24
N GLY A 116 -5.77 13.70 6.78
CA GLY A 116 -7.04 13.72 6.06
C GLY A 116 -7.12 14.88 5.06
N ASP A 117 -8.06 14.80 4.09
CA ASP A 117 -8.23 15.75 2.99
C ASP A 117 -8.34 17.22 3.45
N GLU A 118 -9.03 17.49 4.55
CA GLU A 118 -9.18 18.85 5.08
C GLU A 118 -7.84 19.45 5.45
N ARG A 119 -6.96 18.66 6.10
CA ARG A 119 -5.62 19.10 6.50
C ARG A 119 -4.68 19.21 5.30
N GLU A 120 -4.75 18.28 4.36
CA GLU A 120 -3.99 18.34 3.12
C GLU A 120 -4.37 19.57 2.30
N ASN A 121 -5.66 19.82 2.10
CA ASN A 121 -6.16 21.03 1.42
C ASN A 121 -5.76 22.32 2.17
N ALA A 122 -5.72 22.29 3.50
CA ALA A 122 -5.27 23.44 4.28
C ALA A 122 -3.77 23.73 4.09
N LEU A 123 -2.95 22.68 3.96
CA LEU A 123 -1.53 22.81 3.63
C LEU A 123 -1.34 23.36 2.21
N GLU A 124 -2.05 22.82 1.20
CA GLU A 124 -1.95 23.31 -0.18
C GLU A 124 -2.25 24.79 -0.33
N ARG A 125 -3.27 25.29 0.36
CA ARG A 125 -3.57 26.73 0.34
C ARG A 125 -2.38 27.59 0.79
N LYS A 126 -1.52 27.06 1.67
CA LYS A 126 -0.32 27.76 2.12
C LYS A 126 0.83 27.74 1.09
N PHE A 127 0.82 26.81 0.11
CA PHE A 127 1.85 26.77 -0.93
C PHE A 127 1.83 28.00 -1.86
N VAL A 128 0.69 28.67 -1.96
CA VAL A 128 0.48 29.84 -2.82
C VAL A 128 0.93 31.14 -2.13
N HIS A 129 0.98 31.15 -0.81
CA HIS A 129 1.34 32.35 -0.03
C HIS A 129 2.86 32.44 0.18
N SER A 130 3.33 33.67 0.48
CA SER A 130 4.73 33.94 0.79
C SER A 130 5.23 33.06 1.95
N PHE A 131 6.48 32.67 1.88
CA PHE A 131 7.13 31.86 2.92
C PHE A 131 7.03 32.55 4.29
N THR A 132 6.67 31.77 5.30
CA THR A 132 6.73 32.23 6.68
C THR A 132 8.14 31.96 7.20
N VAL A 133 8.90 33.01 7.44
CA VAL A 133 10.18 32.92 8.13
C VAL A 133 9.96 33.23 9.60
N CYS A 134 10.30 32.31 10.48
CA CYS A 134 10.26 32.55 11.91
C CYS A 134 11.39 33.52 12.29
N GLN A 135 11.08 34.79 12.49
CA GLN A 135 12.07 35.87 12.73
C GLN A 135 12.92 35.63 13.99
N ASN A 136 12.39 34.90 14.96
CA ASN A 136 13.04 34.78 16.28
C ASN A 136 13.80 33.47 16.49
N GLN A 137 13.58 32.44 15.69
CA GLN A 137 14.27 31.16 15.89
C GLN A 137 14.10 30.21 14.68
N ILE A 138 15.21 29.92 13.98
CA ILE A 138 15.30 28.84 13.01
C ILE A 138 15.25 27.52 13.76
N GLY A 139 14.59 26.50 13.19
CA GLY A 139 14.50 25.15 13.75
C GLY A 139 15.83 24.39 13.71
N THR A 140 15.85 23.19 14.24
CA THR A 140 17.05 22.33 14.29
C THR A 140 16.91 21.08 13.42
N TYR A 141 18.00 20.60 12.84
CA TYR A 141 18.08 19.36 12.07
C TYR A 141 19.04 18.38 12.72
N LEU A 142 18.55 17.18 13.03
CA LEU A 142 19.32 16.10 13.64
C LEU A 142 19.15 14.81 12.83
N GLN A 143 20.26 14.13 12.54
CA GLN A 143 20.21 12.77 12.02
C GLN A 143 20.29 11.75 13.15
N ASN A 144 19.31 10.86 13.26
CA ASN A 144 19.31 9.79 14.26
C ASN A 144 18.80 8.46 13.68
N ARG A 145 19.62 7.79 12.93
CA ARG A 145 19.31 6.47 12.33
C ARG A 145 19.14 5.35 13.35
N LYS A 146 19.54 5.55 14.61
CA LYS A 146 19.40 4.53 15.66
C LYS A 146 17.94 4.31 16.06
N LEU A 147 17.06 5.29 15.83
CA LEU A 147 15.63 5.19 16.16
C LEU A 147 14.92 4.06 15.42
N ILE A 148 15.39 3.68 14.21
CA ILE A 148 14.83 2.55 13.44
C ILE A 148 14.86 1.24 14.24
N LYS A 149 15.82 1.07 15.18
CA LYS A 149 15.89 -0.12 16.03
C LYS A 149 14.64 -0.30 16.89
N LEU A 150 13.94 0.78 17.23
CA LEU A 150 12.70 0.68 18.02
C LEU A 150 11.61 0.00 17.19
N TYR A 151 11.47 0.37 15.93
CA TYR A 151 10.54 -0.29 15.01
C TYR A 151 10.97 -1.74 14.68
N GLU A 152 12.28 -1.98 14.49
CA GLU A 152 12.81 -3.34 14.33
C GLU A 152 12.45 -4.23 15.52
N ASN A 153 12.64 -3.75 16.75
CA ASN A 153 12.30 -4.48 17.98
C ASN A 153 10.78 -4.67 18.12
N TYR A 154 9.99 -3.65 17.74
CA TYR A 154 8.54 -3.76 17.72
C TYR A 154 8.07 -4.90 16.82
N LEU A 155 8.56 -4.97 15.56
CA LEU A 155 8.24 -6.05 14.63
C LEU A 155 8.58 -7.44 15.18
N ILE A 156 9.74 -7.56 15.86
CA ILE A 156 10.15 -8.83 16.49
C ILE A 156 9.17 -9.21 17.60
N ASN A 157 8.77 -8.26 18.44
CA ASN A 157 7.86 -8.49 19.55
C ASN A 157 6.42 -8.79 19.10
N CYS A 158 6.05 -8.46 17.86
CA CYS A 158 4.77 -8.86 17.28
C CYS A 158 4.69 -10.36 16.97
N CYS A 159 5.82 -11.07 16.90
CA CYS A 159 5.87 -12.51 16.69
C CYS A 159 6.10 -13.22 18.03
N GLN A 160 5.15 -14.04 18.45
CA GLN A 160 5.26 -14.84 19.66
C GLN A 160 5.88 -16.22 19.41
N SER A 161 5.88 -16.66 18.15
CA SER A 161 6.43 -17.94 17.72
C SER A 161 7.88 -17.78 17.27
N TYR A 162 8.73 -18.75 17.63
CA TYR A 162 10.11 -18.78 17.14
C TYR A 162 10.17 -19.46 15.77
N LEU A 163 10.77 -18.79 14.77
CA LEU A 163 10.82 -19.28 13.38
C LEU A 163 12.04 -20.18 13.09
N LYS A 164 12.61 -20.83 14.10
CA LYS A 164 13.73 -21.76 13.94
C LYS A 164 13.31 -22.96 13.08
N GLY A 165 14.10 -23.23 12.05
CA GLY A 165 13.81 -24.31 11.09
C GLY A 165 13.19 -23.82 9.79
N PHE A 166 12.48 -22.71 9.81
CA PHE A 166 11.91 -22.14 8.60
C PHE A 166 12.97 -21.48 7.70
N LYS A 167 12.83 -21.69 6.41
CA LYS A 167 13.59 -21.03 5.35
C LYS A 167 12.68 -20.05 4.61
N VAL A 168 13.04 -18.78 4.60
CA VAL A 168 12.22 -17.69 4.06
C VAL A 168 12.95 -16.95 2.97
N VAL A 169 12.29 -16.67 1.86
CA VAL A 169 12.81 -15.80 0.80
C VAL A 169 12.18 -14.40 0.97
N LEU A 170 13.00 -13.36 1.00
CA LEU A 170 12.55 -11.98 1.14
C LEU A 170 13.03 -11.14 -0.05
N ASP A 171 12.10 -10.60 -0.83
CA ASP A 171 12.36 -9.63 -1.88
C ASP A 171 11.98 -8.23 -1.38
N ALA A 172 13.00 -7.43 -1.11
CA ALA A 172 12.83 -6.08 -0.57
C ALA A 172 12.73 -4.99 -1.65
N SER A 173 12.48 -5.34 -2.92
CA SER A 173 12.36 -4.41 -4.05
C SER A 173 13.50 -3.39 -4.18
N ASN A 174 14.68 -3.64 -3.59
CA ASN A 174 15.74 -2.65 -3.35
C ASN A 174 15.27 -1.39 -2.59
N GLY A 175 14.15 -1.48 -1.86
CA GLY A 175 13.44 -0.41 -1.17
C GLY A 175 13.73 -0.35 0.33
N ALA A 176 12.83 0.28 1.08
CA ALA A 176 13.01 0.64 2.49
C ALA A 176 13.21 -0.55 3.44
N SER A 177 12.69 -1.73 3.09
CA SER A 177 12.84 -2.95 3.90
C SER A 177 14.12 -3.74 3.63
N PHE A 178 15.02 -3.30 2.71
CA PHE A 178 16.22 -4.02 2.27
C PHE A 178 17.08 -4.58 3.43
N ASN A 179 17.12 -3.89 4.53
CA ASN A 179 17.92 -4.22 5.71
C ASN A 179 17.05 -4.71 6.88
N ILE A 180 15.90 -4.08 7.11
CA ILE A 180 15.07 -4.35 8.29
C ILE A 180 14.36 -5.71 8.21
N ALA A 181 13.73 -6.04 7.07
CA ALA A 181 13.03 -7.31 6.93
C ALA A 181 13.96 -8.53 7.10
N PRO A 182 15.14 -8.60 6.43
CA PRO A 182 16.08 -9.68 6.68
C PRO A 182 16.61 -9.76 8.12
N LYS A 183 16.77 -8.64 8.80
CA LYS A 183 17.22 -8.62 10.20
C LYS A 183 16.15 -9.15 11.14
N VAL A 184 14.91 -8.71 10.98
CA VAL A 184 13.76 -9.14 11.78
C VAL A 184 13.62 -10.67 11.67
N PHE A 185 13.53 -11.21 10.45
CA PHE A 185 13.37 -12.65 10.25
C PHE A 185 14.55 -13.49 10.77
N LYS A 186 15.78 -12.99 10.64
CA LYS A 186 16.95 -13.65 11.25
C LYS A 186 16.89 -13.66 12.78
N LYS A 187 16.48 -12.55 13.41
CA LYS A 187 16.32 -12.48 14.86
C LYS A 187 15.19 -13.38 15.37
N LEU A 188 14.16 -13.59 14.57
CA LEU A 188 13.11 -14.57 14.82
C LEU A 188 13.56 -16.03 14.61
N GLY A 189 14.80 -16.25 14.14
CA GLY A 189 15.41 -17.58 13.98
C GLY A 189 15.30 -18.21 12.60
N ALA A 190 14.70 -17.53 11.62
CA ALA A 190 14.55 -18.05 10.27
C ALA A 190 15.88 -18.05 9.47
N LYS A 191 16.03 -19.02 8.56
CA LYS A 191 17.05 -19.00 7.51
C LYS A 191 16.56 -18.10 6.37
N VAL A 192 17.23 -16.95 6.14
CA VAL A 192 16.78 -15.93 5.19
C VAL A 192 17.60 -15.98 3.90
N ILE A 193 16.89 -16.11 2.78
CA ILE A 193 17.42 -15.85 1.42
C ILE A 193 16.95 -14.44 1.02
N LYS A 194 17.90 -13.59 0.60
CA LYS A 194 17.64 -12.20 0.23
C LYS A 194 17.56 -12.03 -1.27
N LEU A 195 16.54 -11.35 -1.75
CA LEU A 195 16.40 -10.85 -3.11
C LEU A 195 16.25 -9.33 -3.08
N SER A 196 16.79 -8.66 -4.09
CA SER A 196 16.60 -7.21 -4.27
C SER A 196 16.80 -6.40 -2.97
N CYS A 197 17.93 -6.65 -2.29
CA CYS A 197 18.29 -5.98 -1.03
C CYS A 197 19.47 -5.01 -1.21
N LYS A 198 19.56 -4.32 -2.35
CA LYS A 198 20.60 -3.31 -2.62
C LYS A 198 20.07 -1.91 -2.29
N ASN A 199 20.89 -1.11 -1.64
CA ASN A 199 20.61 0.31 -1.36
C ASN A 199 21.33 1.20 -2.36
N ASP A 200 21.06 1.03 -3.67
CA ASP A 200 21.68 1.83 -4.72
C ASP A 200 20.78 2.96 -5.24
N GLY A 201 19.51 2.96 -4.86
CA GLY A 201 18.51 3.97 -5.20
C GLY A 201 18.11 4.05 -6.67
N LYS A 202 18.76 3.28 -7.55
CA LYS A 202 18.53 3.29 -9.00
C LYS A 202 17.68 2.11 -9.47
N ASN A 203 17.68 1.03 -8.70
CA ASN A 203 17.00 -0.23 -9.04
C ASN A 203 15.78 -0.54 -8.17
N ILE A 204 15.27 0.43 -7.43
CA ILE A 204 14.06 0.26 -6.63
C ILE A 204 12.88 -0.12 -7.54
N ASN A 205 12.12 -1.16 -7.17
CA ASN A 205 10.99 -1.74 -7.91
C ASN A 205 11.30 -2.25 -9.34
N LYS A 206 12.57 -2.23 -9.78
CA LYS A 206 12.92 -2.63 -11.16
C LYS A 206 12.93 -4.14 -11.30
N ASN A 207 11.86 -4.69 -11.91
CA ASN A 207 11.66 -6.13 -12.12
C ASN A 207 11.80 -6.95 -10.81
N CYS A 208 11.29 -6.43 -9.71
CA CYS A 208 11.35 -7.06 -8.39
C CYS A 208 10.25 -6.52 -7.46
N GLY A 209 10.16 -7.11 -6.27
CA GLY A 209 9.21 -6.71 -5.25
C GLY A 209 7.77 -7.12 -5.56
N SER A 210 6.81 -6.44 -4.93
CA SER A 210 5.39 -6.83 -4.96
C SER A 210 4.72 -6.74 -6.34
N LEU A 211 5.25 -5.94 -7.26
CA LEU A 211 4.74 -5.84 -8.64
C LEU A 211 5.27 -6.95 -9.56
N PHE A 212 6.45 -7.53 -9.25
CA PHE A 212 7.13 -8.52 -10.07
C PHE A 212 7.60 -9.70 -9.19
N PRO A 213 6.65 -10.50 -8.63
CA PRO A 213 6.96 -11.54 -7.65
C PRO A 213 7.49 -12.85 -8.27
N GLU A 214 7.63 -12.93 -9.60
CA GLU A 214 7.98 -14.16 -10.32
C GLU A 214 9.33 -14.72 -9.85
N LYS A 215 10.33 -13.84 -9.66
CA LYS A 215 11.65 -14.22 -9.16
C LYS A 215 11.61 -14.73 -7.72
N LEU A 216 10.76 -14.10 -6.88
CA LEU A 216 10.49 -14.60 -5.53
C LEU A 216 9.99 -16.04 -5.58
N CYS A 217 8.93 -16.30 -6.36
CA CYS A 217 8.30 -17.62 -6.46
C CYS A 217 9.23 -18.69 -7.01
N GLN A 218 10.01 -18.35 -8.05
CA GLN A 218 11.05 -19.25 -8.59
C GLN A 218 12.10 -19.59 -7.53
N THR A 219 12.53 -18.60 -6.73
CA THR A 219 13.53 -18.79 -5.68
C THR A 219 12.97 -19.62 -4.52
N VAL A 220 11.73 -19.39 -4.09
CA VAL A 220 11.06 -20.21 -3.07
C VAL A 220 11.08 -21.67 -3.49
N LYS A 221 10.60 -21.98 -4.71
CA LYS A 221 10.53 -23.34 -5.24
C LYS A 221 11.92 -23.98 -5.39
N SER A 222 12.87 -23.29 -6.03
CA SER A 222 14.21 -23.84 -6.30
C SER A 222 15.04 -24.04 -5.04
N SER A 223 14.90 -23.17 -4.04
CA SER A 223 15.60 -23.29 -2.76
C SER A 223 14.90 -24.18 -1.75
N LYS A 224 13.70 -24.70 -2.07
CA LYS A 224 12.82 -25.41 -1.13
C LYS A 224 12.61 -24.58 0.14
N ALA A 225 12.27 -23.32 0.00
CA ALA A 225 11.91 -22.47 1.12
C ALA A 225 10.46 -22.74 1.52
N ASP A 226 10.14 -22.52 2.79
CA ASP A 226 8.79 -22.75 3.31
C ASP A 226 7.79 -21.72 2.81
N PHE A 227 8.25 -20.50 2.57
CA PHE A 227 7.46 -19.40 1.99
C PHE A 227 8.38 -18.24 1.57
N GLY A 228 7.78 -17.25 0.89
CA GLY A 228 8.46 -16.02 0.51
C GLY A 228 7.57 -14.81 0.61
N PHE A 229 8.19 -13.62 0.77
CA PHE A 229 7.49 -12.34 0.82
C PHE A 229 8.20 -11.31 -0.06
N ALA A 230 7.42 -10.59 -0.87
CA ALA A 230 7.86 -9.46 -1.67
C ALA A 230 7.19 -8.18 -1.18
N PHE A 231 7.97 -7.14 -1.02
CA PHE A 231 7.52 -5.81 -0.61
C PHE A 231 7.61 -4.84 -1.79
N ASP A 232 6.95 -3.69 -1.71
CA ASP A 232 7.17 -2.57 -2.61
C ASP A 232 8.23 -1.60 -2.04
N GLY A 233 8.48 -0.49 -2.75
CA GLY A 233 9.62 0.40 -2.46
C GLY A 233 9.64 0.98 -1.05
N ASP A 234 8.50 1.34 -0.47
CA ASP A 234 8.39 1.84 0.90
C ASP A 234 7.81 0.81 1.88
N SER A 235 7.58 -0.40 1.39
CA SER A 235 7.20 -1.59 2.17
C SER A 235 5.87 -1.47 2.91
N ASP A 236 4.96 -0.65 2.40
CA ASP A 236 3.58 -0.59 2.90
C ASP A 236 2.70 -1.70 2.30
N ARG A 237 3.21 -2.44 1.28
CA ARG A 237 2.56 -3.57 0.61
C ARG A 237 3.35 -4.85 0.73
N ILE A 238 2.61 -5.98 0.63
CA ILE A 238 3.16 -7.33 0.64
C ILE A 238 2.45 -8.21 -0.40
N ILE A 239 3.22 -9.04 -1.07
CA ILE A 239 2.76 -10.23 -1.79
C ILE A 239 3.48 -11.42 -1.18
N ALA A 240 2.76 -12.51 -0.95
CA ALA A 240 3.35 -13.74 -0.43
C ALA A 240 3.48 -14.80 -1.54
N CYS A 241 4.35 -15.76 -1.28
CA CYS A 241 4.53 -16.95 -2.12
C CYS A 241 4.54 -18.18 -1.23
N ASP A 242 3.73 -19.19 -1.57
CA ASP A 242 3.73 -20.46 -0.86
C ASP A 242 4.92 -21.36 -1.25
N GLU A 243 5.10 -22.47 -0.54
CA GLU A 243 6.17 -23.43 -0.74
C GLU A 243 6.16 -24.10 -2.13
N SER A 244 5.03 -24.05 -2.83
CA SER A 244 4.87 -24.57 -4.20
C SER A 244 5.22 -23.56 -5.28
N GLY A 245 5.45 -22.29 -4.90
CA GLY A 245 5.74 -21.20 -5.81
C GLY A 245 4.50 -20.48 -6.34
N ASN A 246 3.34 -20.62 -5.69
CA ASN A 246 2.13 -19.89 -6.05
C ASN A 246 2.12 -18.50 -5.41
N ILE A 247 1.68 -17.51 -6.19
CA ILE A 247 1.52 -16.14 -5.72
C ILE A 247 0.25 -16.03 -4.88
N LEU A 248 0.38 -15.42 -3.71
CA LEU A 248 -0.71 -15.10 -2.80
C LEU A 248 -0.81 -13.57 -2.71
N ASP A 249 -1.82 -13.01 -3.39
CA ASP A 249 -2.07 -11.57 -3.41
C ASP A 249 -2.73 -11.07 -2.11
N GLY A 250 -2.97 -9.75 -2.02
CA GLY A 250 -3.55 -9.15 -0.83
C GLY A 250 -4.92 -9.71 -0.45
N ASP A 251 -5.74 -10.10 -1.42
CA ASP A 251 -7.05 -10.71 -1.14
C ASP A 251 -6.89 -12.06 -0.43
N ILE A 252 -5.95 -12.88 -0.89
CA ILE A 252 -5.66 -14.19 -0.28
C ILE A 252 -5.02 -14.00 1.11
N ILE A 253 -4.14 -13.00 1.26
CA ILE A 253 -3.52 -12.67 2.56
C ILE A 253 -4.58 -12.24 3.56
N ILE A 254 -5.50 -11.34 3.18
CA ILE A 254 -6.61 -10.91 4.03
C ILE A 254 -7.49 -12.11 4.43
N TYR A 255 -7.80 -12.99 3.49
CA TYR A 255 -8.57 -14.20 3.75
C TYR A 255 -7.90 -15.10 4.81
N MET A 256 -6.59 -15.36 4.67
CA MET A 256 -5.84 -16.16 5.63
C MET A 256 -5.81 -15.52 7.02
N LEU A 257 -5.51 -14.22 7.08
CA LEU A 257 -5.48 -13.46 8.33
C LEU A 257 -6.85 -13.40 9.00
N ALA A 258 -7.94 -13.23 8.23
CA ALA A 258 -9.30 -13.23 8.76
C ALA A 258 -9.66 -14.55 9.43
N LYS A 259 -9.34 -15.69 8.79
CA LYS A 259 -9.52 -17.02 9.36
C LYS A 259 -8.72 -17.19 10.65
N TYR A 260 -7.45 -16.80 10.62
CA TYR A 260 -6.55 -16.91 11.78
C TYR A 260 -7.06 -16.06 12.95
N LEU A 261 -7.31 -14.78 12.71
CA LEU A 261 -7.81 -13.89 13.76
C LEU A 261 -9.16 -14.34 14.33
N LYS A 262 -10.04 -14.91 13.48
CA LYS A 262 -11.30 -15.48 13.96
C LYS A 262 -11.08 -16.71 14.83
N SER A 263 -10.19 -17.63 14.44
CA SER A 263 -9.88 -18.83 15.27
C SER A 263 -9.29 -18.47 16.62
N GLU A 264 -8.59 -17.34 16.71
CA GLU A 264 -8.04 -16.78 17.95
C GLU A 264 -9.03 -15.88 18.72
N ASN A 265 -10.28 -15.74 18.26
CA ASN A 265 -11.28 -14.79 18.78
C ASN A 265 -10.79 -13.32 18.81
N LYS A 266 -9.93 -12.95 17.86
CA LYS A 266 -9.33 -11.61 17.72
C LYS A 266 -9.89 -10.81 16.54
N LEU A 267 -10.77 -11.38 15.69
CA LEU A 267 -11.37 -10.65 14.57
C LEU A 267 -12.54 -9.80 15.06
N ALA A 268 -12.40 -8.49 15.03
CA ALA A 268 -13.42 -7.55 15.51
C ALA A 268 -14.74 -7.75 14.73
N LYS A 269 -15.82 -8.00 15.46
CA LYS A 269 -17.19 -8.18 14.93
C LYS A 269 -17.34 -9.28 13.87
N ASN A 270 -16.31 -10.10 13.62
CA ASN A 270 -16.22 -11.03 12.50
C ASN A 270 -16.40 -10.31 11.12
N ILE A 271 -15.84 -9.12 10.99
CA ILE A 271 -15.91 -8.30 9.76
C ILE A 271 -14.50 -7.98 9.27
N VAL A 272 -14.33 -8.06 7.95
CA VAL A 272 -13.13 -7.65 7.23
C VAL A 272 -13.49 -6.53 6.26
N VAL A 273 -12.60 -5.55 6.09
CA VAL A 273 -12.79 -4.50 5.10
C VAL A 273 -11.91 -4.76 3.87
N GLY A 274 -12.54 -4.86 2.72
CA GLY A 274 -11.87 -4.92 1.41
C GLY A 274 -12.28 -3.75 0.52
N THR A 275 -11.85 -3.79 -0.73
CA THR A 275 -12.30 -2.82 -1.73
C THR A 275 -13.26 -3.46 -2.74
N ARG A 276 -13.78 -2.64 -3.65
CA ARG A 276 -14.57 -3.15 -4.80
C ARG A 276 -13.76 -4.12 -5.68
N HIS A 277 -12.43 -4.17 -5.57
CA HIS A 277 -11.60 -5.13 -6.28
C HIS A 277 -11.49 -6.50 -5.62
N THR A 278 -11.85 -6.62 -4.33
CA THR A 278 -11.76 -7.89 -3.60
C THR A 278 -12.60 -8.97 -4.27
N ASN A 279 -12.00 -10.13 -4.51
CA ASN A 279 -12.59 -11.24 -5.26
C ASN A 279 -13.88 -11.76 -4.61
N MET A 280 -14.92 -12.07 -5.43
CA MET A 280 -16.19 -12.60 -4.93
C MET A 280 -16.04 -13.98 -4.29
N GLY A 281 -15.11 -14.79 -4.77
CA GLY A 281 -14.80 -16.08 -4.16
C GLY A 281 -14.32 -15.92 -2.72
N ILE A 282 -13.47 -14.92 -2.45
CA ILE A 282 -13.06 -14.56 -1.08
C ILE A 282 -14.28 -14.22 -0.22
N GLN A 283 -15.18 -13.36 -0.71
CA GLN A 283 -16.38 -13.00 0.03
C GLN A 283 -17.25 -14.21 0.37
N LYS A 284 -17.46 -15.09 -0.61
CA LYS A 284 -18.29 -16.28 -0.45
C LYS A 284 -17.69 -17.26 0.58
N ASP A 285 -16.38 -17.49 0.48
CA ASP A 285 -15.69 -18.38 1.40
C ASP A 285 -15.64 -17.79 2.82
N LEU A 286 -15.39 -16.48 2.97
CA LEU A 286 -15.46 -15.80 4.27
C LEU A 286 -16.85 -15.90 4.89
N LEU A 287 -17.90 -15.68 4.09
CA LEU A 287 -19.30 -15.78 4.56
C LEU A 287 -19.61 -17.18 5.06
N SER A 288 -19.14 -18.23 4.40
CA SER A 288 -19.31 -19.63 4.83
C SER A 288 -18.65 -19.92 6.18
N LEU A 289 -17.65 -19.13 6.54
CA LEU A 289 -16.96 -19.17 7.83
C LEU A 289 -17.59 -18.21 8.87
N GLY A 290 -18.73 -17.56 8.54
CA GLY A 290 -19.36 -16.56 9.39
C GLY A 290 -18.52 -15.28 9.56
N ILE A 291 -17.78 -14.89 8.52
CA ILE A 291 -17.04 -13.64 8.43
C ILE A 291 -17.67 -12.79 7.32
N ASN A 292 -18.06 -11.57 7.63
CA ASN A 292 -18.60 -10.65 6.65
C ASN A 292 -17.47 -9.85 5.99
N LEU A 293 -17.59 -9.61 4.67
CA LEU A 293 -16.71 -8.71 3.93
C LEU A 293 -17.48 -7.43 3.60
N GLU A 294 -17.01 -6.31 4.13
CA GLU A 294 -17.47 -4.98 3.74
C GLU A 294 -16.55 -4.38 2.69
N ARG A 295 -17.14 -3.76 1.66
CA ARG A 295 -16.40 -3.17 0.55
C ARG A 295 -16.46 -1.66 0.59
N THR A 296 -15.29 -1.04 0.34
CA THR A 296 -15.15 0.40 0.13
C THR A 296 -14.80 0.71 -1.32
N ASP A 297 -14.71 1.99 -1.65
CA ASP A 297 -14.02 2.43 -2.86
C ASP A 297 -12.53 2.02 -2.81
N ILE A 298 -11.87 2.10 -3.97
CA ILE A 298 -10.47 1.71 -4.14
C ILE A 298 -9.57 2.77 -3.53
N GLY A 299 -8.68 2.37 -2.65
CA GLY A 299 -7.72 3.21 -1.95
C GLY A 299 -7.66 2.88 -0.47
N ASP A 300 -6.46 2.78 0.05
CA ASP A 300 -6.15 2.46 1.45
C ASP A 300 -6.83 3.41 2.46
N LYS A 301 -6.98 4.67 2.07
CA LYS A 301 -7.68 5.69 2.83
C LYS A 301 -9.13 5.28 3.13
N TYR A 302 -9.89 4.84 2.13
CA TYR A 302 -11.30 4.46 2.32
C TYR A 302 -11.44 3.20 3.18
N VAL A 303 -10.49 2.25 3.03
CA VAL A 303 -10.41 1.07 3.88
C VAL A 303 -10.20 1.48 5.34
N LEU A 304 -9.21 2.34 5.60
CA LEU A 304 -8.88 2.79 6.95
C LEU A 304 -10.00 3.63 7.57
N GLU A 305 -10.64 4.52 6.81
CA GLU A 305 -11.80 5.31 7.25
C GLU A 305 -12.96 4.39 7.70
N LYS A 306 -13.28 3.37 6.90
CA LYS A 306 -14.31 2.40 7.24
C LYS A 306 -13.94 1.61 8.51
N MET A 307 -12.69 1.14 8.60
CA MET A 307 -12.20 0.43 9.77
C MET A 307 -12.28 1.29 11.04
N ASN A 308 -11.94 2.59 10.93
CA ASN A 308 -12.01 3.52 12.06
C ASN A 308 -13.45 3.79 12.50
N LYS A 309 -14.33 4.05 11.52
CA LYS A 309 -15.75 4.34 11.78
C LYS A 309 -16.46 3.20 12.50
N ASP A 310 -16.19 1.97 12.09
CA ASP A 310 -16.92 0.80 12.56
C ASP A 310 -16.16 0.01 13.64
N GLY A 311 -14.97 0.44 14.04
CA GLY A 311 -14.15 -0.22 15.05
C GLY A 311 -13.68 -1.61 14.59
N LEU A 312 -13.24 -1.73 13.33
CA LEU A 312 -12.73 -2.96 12.72
C LEU A 312 -11.20 -2.99 12.76
N ASN A 313 -10.61 -4.19 12.79
CA ASN A 313 -9.17 -4.34 12.98
C ASN A 313 -8.41 -5.03 11.84
N LEU A 314 -9.11 -5.55 10.82
CA LEU A 314 -8.49 -6.12 9.62
C LEU A 314 -9.12 -5.55 8.36
N GLY A 315 -8.29 -5.05 7.47
CA GLY A 315 -8.69 -4.60 6.14
C GLY A 315 -7.51 -4.50 5.19
N GLY A 316 -7.80 -4.22 3.93
CA GLY A 316 -6.76 -3.99 2.94
C GLY A 316 -7.23 -4.15 1.51
N GLU A 317 -6.26 -4.27 0.60
CA GLU A 317 -6.47 -4.27 -0.83
C GLU A 317 -5.77 -5.45 -1.50
N LYS A 318 -6.28 -5.87 -2.65
CA LYS A 318 -5.65 -6.88 -3.51
C LYS A 318 -4.19 -6.57 -3.84
N SER A 319 -3.82 -5.29 -3.90
CA SER A 319 -2.46 -4.81 -4.12
C SER A 319 -1.46 -5.19 -3.01
N GLY A 320 -1.95 -5.74 -1.89
CA GLY A 320 -1.12 -6.14 -0.74
C GLY A 320 -0.97 -5.06 0.34
N HIS A 321 -1.67 -3.94 0.26
CA HIS A 321 -1.73 -2.97 1.36
C HIS A 321 -2.65 -3.52 2.45
N ILE A 322 -2.07 -4.13 3.47
CA ILE A 322 -2.79 -4.83 4.56
C ILE A 322 -2.70 -4.01 5.84
N ILE A 323 -3.83 -3.71 6.43
CA ILE A 323 -3.95 -2.96 7.68
C ILE A 323 -4.38 -3.90 8.80
N LEU A 324 -3.48 -4.14 9.73
CA LEU A 324 -3.71 -4.82 11.01
C LEU A 324 -3.78 -3.76 12.10
N LYS A 325 -4.96 -3.20 12.35
CA LYS A 325 -5.14 -1.97 13.13
C LYS A 325 -4.75 -2.11 14.61
N ASP A 326 -4.79 -3.31 15.15
CA ASP A 326 -4.32 -3.58 16.52
C ASP A 326 -2.80 -3.40 16.66
N TYR A 327 -2.09 -3.43 15.52
CA TYR A 327 -0.63 -3.33 15.44
C TYR A 327 -0.15 -2.03 14.76
N ALA A 328 -0.80 -1.61 13.67
CA ALA A 328 -0.34 -0.50 12.84
C ALA A 328 -1.49 0.43 12.42
N THR A 329 -1.17 1.70 12.21
CA THR A 329 -2.14 2.74 11.78
C THR A 329 -2.24 2.88 10.26
N THR A 330 -1.44 2.14 9.52
CA THR A 330 -1.38 2.10 8.06
C THR A 330 -0.98 0.70 7.60
N GLY A 331 -0.97 0.44 6.30
CA GLY A 331 -0.43 -0.80 5.77
C GLY A 331 1.04 -0.97 6.15
N ASP A 332 1.39 -2.19 6.57
CA ASP A 332 2.74 -2.57 6.95
C ASP A 332 3.05 -3.97 6.38
N GLY A 333 3.79 -3.98 5.28
CA GLY A 333 4.15 -5.23 4.60
C GLY A 333 5.06 -6.10 5.45
N VAL A 334 6.01 -5.51 6.20
CA VAL A 334 6.95 -6.28 7.02
C VAL A 334 6.24 -6.88 8.23
N LEU A 335 5.36 -6.13 8.88
CA LEU A 335 4.50 -6.64 9.97
C LEU A 335 3.60 -7.77 9.46
N SER A 336 2.95 -7.55 8.32
CA SER A 336 2.08 -8.57 7.70
C SER A 336 2.84 -9.86 7.40
N ALA A 337 4.09 -9.76 6.91
CA ALA A 337 4.97 -10.91 6.71
C ALA A 337 5.30 -11.63 8.02
N VAL A 338 5.57 -10.89 9.09
CA VAL A 338 5.85 -11.44 10.43
C VAL A 338 4.63 -12.19 10.97
N ILE A 339 3.43 -11.61 10.88
CA ILE A 339 2.19 -12.24 11.37
C ILE A 339 1.82 -13.47 10.52
N LEU A 340 2.03 -13.44 9.20
CA LEU A 340 1.84 -14.61 8.34
C LEU A 340 2.82 -15.75 8.70
N ALA A 341 4.08 -15.43 8.95
CA ALA A 341 5.07 -16.40 9.36
C ALA A 341 4.74 -17.01 10.75
N GLU A 342 4.28 -16.18 11.68
CA GLU A 342 3.77 -16.64 12.98
C GLU A 342 2.58 -17.58 12.82
N MET A 343 1.60 -17.23 11.98
CA MET A 343 0.43 -18.06 11.69
C MET A 343 0.85 -19.45 11.18
N VAL A 344 1.81 -19.53 10.25
CA VAL A 344 2.35 -20.78 9.75
C VAL A 344 3.01 -21.60 10.86
N ALA A 345 3.82 -20.97 11.70
CA ALA A 345 4.52 -21.62 12.81
C ALA A 345 3.55 -22.10 13.90
N HIS A 346 2.56 -21.28 14.26
CA HIS A 346 1.55 -21.57 15.27
C HIS A 346 0.64 -22.72 14.85
N LEU A 347 0.07 -22.64 13.63
CA LEU A 347 -0.85 -23.65 13.10
C LEU A 347 -0.15 -24.91 12.59
N LYS A 348 1.17 -24.89 12.43
CA LYS A 348 1.98 -25.96 11.83
C LYS A 348 1.46 -26.43 10.47
N MET A 349 0.98 -25.51 9.68
CA MET A 349 0.40 -25.75 8.35
C MET A 349 1.11 -24.89 7.30
N PRO A 350 1.40 -25.45 6.09
CA PRO A 350 2.03 -24.69 5.01
C PRO A 350 1.05 -23.63 4.44
N LEU A 351 1.62 -22.56 3.86
CA LEU A 351 0.82 -21.47 3.29
C LEU A 351 -0.16 -21.96 2.22
N SER A 352 0.22 -22.93 1.38
CA SER A 352 -0.66 -23.49 0.35
C SER A 352 -1.96 -24.08 0.89
N LYS A 353 -1.94 -24.65 2.08
CA LYS A 353 -3.13 -25.17 2.75
C LYS A 353 -3.97 -24.04 3.37
N LEU A 354 -3.30 -23.07 3.99
CA LEU A 354 -3.96 -21.92 4.62
C LEU A 354 -4.62 -21.01 3.58
N ALA A 355 -3.98 -20.85 2.42
CA ALA A 355 -4.43 -20.02 1.29
C ALA A 355 -5.51 -20.67 0.42
N LYS A 356 -5.94 -21.91 0.74
CA LYS A 356 -6.93 -22.62 -0.08
C LYS A 356 -8.27 -21.88 -0.08
N VAL A 357 -8.61 -21.27 -1.21
CA VAL A 357 -9.83 -20.50 -1.46
C VAL A 357 -10.24 -20.63 -2.92
N ASN A 358 -11.54 -20.61 -3.20
CA ASN A 358 -12.07 -20.69 -4.56
C ASN A 358 -12.22 -19.29 -5.16
N LEU A 359 -11.16 -18.82 -5.83
CA LEU A 359 -11.22 -17.54 -6.52
C LEU A 359 -12.12 -17.60 -7.76
N TYR A 360 -12.92 -16.57 -7.95
CA TYR A 360 -13.67 -16.39 -9.18
C TYR A 360 -12.74 -15.85 -10.27
N PRO A 361 -12.75 -16.42 -11.48
CA PRO A 361 -12.04 -15.87 -12.63
C PRO A 361 -12.41 -14.43 -12.90
N GLN A 362 -11.40 -13.58 -13.09
CA GLN A 362 -11.53 -12.17 -13.46
C GLN A 362 -10.96 -11.94 -14.86
N SER A 363 -11.70 -11.19 -15.69
CA SER A 363 -11.23 -10.66 -16.96
C SER A 363 -11.12 -9.14 -16.86
N ASN A 364 -9.92 -8.61 -17.07
CA ASN A 364 -9.64 -7.18 -17.01
C ASN A 364 -9.25 -6.69 -18.42
N ILE A 365 -9.90 -5.61 -18.90
CA ILE A 365 -9.62 -5.00 -20.18
C ILE A 365 -9.48 -3.49 -20.00
N ASP A 366 -8.39 -2.93 -20.50
CA ASP A 366 -8.18 -1.49 -20.60
C ASP A 366 -8.57 -1.02 -22.02
N CYS A 367 -9.59 -0.18 -22.14
CA CYS A 367 -10.02 0.41 -23.40
C CYS A 367 -9.51 1.85 -23.47
N ILE A 368 -8.61 2.14 -24.43
CA ILE A 368 -8.16 3.52 -24.72
C ILE A 368 -9.32 4.26 -25.39
N VAL A 369 -9.62 5.46 -24.92
CA VAL A 369 -10.73 6.31 -25.40
C VAL A 369 -10.28 7.78 -25.49
N SER A 370 -10.91 8.55 -26.37
CA SER A 370 -10.65 9.99 -26.53
C SER A 370 -11.29 10.81 -25.40
N ASP A 371 -12.53 10.48 -25.02
CA ASP A 371 -13.26 11.11 -23.90
C ASP A 371 -13.84 10.07 -22.96
N LYS A 372 -13.10 9.82 -21.88
CA LYS A 372 -13.50 8.86 -20.85
C LYS A 372 -14.75 9.25 -20.08
N MET A 373 -15.04 10.56 -19.93
CA MET A 373 -16.20 11.03 -19.18
C MET A 373 -17.48 10.87 -20.00
N ARG A 374 -17.44 11.15 -21.30
CA ARG A 374 -18.55 10.87 -22.21
C ARG A 374 -18.89 9.37 -22.24
N VAL A 375 -17.88 8.54 -22.35
CA VAL A 375 -18.07 7.08 -22.39
C VAL A 375 -18.71 6.55 -21.12
N ILE A 376 -18.19 6.92 -19.93
CA ILE A 376 -18.68 6.38 -18.66
C ILE A 376 -20.11 6.85 -18.32
N ASN A 377 -20.50 8.02 -18.78
CA ASN A 377 -21.83 8.59 -18.55
C ASN A 377 -22.85 8.21 -19.64
N SER A 378 -22.49 7.35 -20.61
CA SER A 378 -23.38 6.94 -21.70
C SER A 378 -24.43 5.95 -21.22
N GLU A 379 -25.69 6.22 -21.52
CA GLU A 379 -26.80 5.29 -21.27
C GLU A 379 -26.63 3.97 -22.04
N ILE A 380 -26.01 4.00 -23.22
CA ILE A 380 -25.69 2.79 -24.01
C ILE A 380 -24.79 1.85 -23.21
N LEU A 381 -23.76 2.39 -22.54
CA LEU A 381 -22.86 1.60 -21.71
C LEU A 381 -23.59 1.06 -20.49
N THR A 382 -24.37 1.89 -19.81
CA THR A 382 -25.16 1.49 -18.62
C THR A 382 -26.11 0.35 -18.97
N ASN A 383 -26.85 0.47 -20.07
CA ASN A 383 -27.76 -0.58 -20.54
C ASN A 383 -27.02 -1.88 -20.90
N ALA A 384 -25.86 -1.79 -21.53
CA ALA A 384 -25.04 -2.95 -21.85
C ALA A 384 -24.50 -3.65 -20.61
N ILE A 385 -24.08 -2.89 -19.58
CA ILE A 385 -23.67 -3.45 -18.28
C ILE A 385 -24.84 -4.22 -17.63
N ASN A 386 -26.01 -3.60 -17.52
CA ASN A 386 -27.18 -4.21 -16.92
C ASN A 386 -27.61 -5.52 -17.63
N GLN A 387 -27.54 -5.52 -18.97
CA GLN A 387 -27.83 -6.72 -19.77
C GLN A 387 -26.82 -7.85 -19.52
N GLU A 388 -25.53 -7.54 -19.44
CA GLU A 388 -24.50 -8.54 -19.19
C GLU A 388 -24.57 -9.04 -17.72
N GLU A 389 -24.87 -8.18 -16.74
CA GLU A 389 -25.10 -8.61 -15.36
C GLU A 389 -26.29 -9.56 -15.27
N ALA A 390 -27.39 -9.27 -15.96
CA ALA A 390 -28.56 -10.16 -16.00
C ALA A 390 -28.23 -11.53 -16.61
N LYS A 391 -27.42 -11.57 -17.68
CA LYS A 391 -26.99 -12.83 -18.34
C LYS A 391 -26.05 -13.65 -17.47
N LEU A 392 -25.12 -12.99 -16.77
CA LEU A 392 -24.12 -13.66 -15.93
C LEU A 392 -24.68 -14.14 -14.59
N GLY A 393 -25.75 -13.49 -14.11
CA GLY A 393 -26.45 -13.84 -12.87
C GLY A 393 -25.71 -13.46 -11.59
N ILE A 394 -26.28 -13.87 -10.47
CA ILE A 394 -25.89 -13.45 -9.10
C ILE A 394 -24.46 -13.83 -8.68
N ASN A 395 -23.86 -14.82 -9.34
CA ASN A 395 -22.48 -15.24 -9.10
C ASN A 395 -21.48 -14.53 -10.05
N SER A 396 -21.77 -13.30 -10.38
CA SER A 396 -20.93 -12.47 -11.24
C SER A 396 -20.94 -11.03 -10.79
N ARG A 397 -19.99 -10.26 -11.32
CA ARG A 397 -19.90 -8.83 -11.09
C ARG A 397 -19.20 -8.15 -12.26
N ILE A 398 -19.72 -7.00 -12.63
CA ILE A 398 -19.12 -6.13 -13.64
C ILE A 398 -18.70 -4.82 -12.97
N MET A 399 -17.50 -4.36 -13.26
CA MET A 399 -17.02 -3.05 -12.84
C MET A 399 -16.43 -2.31 -14.03
N VAL A 400 -16.98 -1.15 -14.34
CA VAL A 400 -16.46 -0.26 -15.35
C VAL A 400 -16.11 1.08 -14.71
N ARG A 401 -14.90 1.57 -14.94
CA ARG A 401 -14.43 2.82 -14.35
C ARG A 401 -13.43 3.56 -15.25
N VAL A 402 -13.34 4.86 -15.07
CA VAL A 402 -12.28 5.66 -15.71
C VAL A 402 -10.94 5.50 -15.00
N SER A 403 -9.85 5.58 -15.76
CA SER A 403 -8.52 5.75 -15.18
C SER A 403 -8.34 7.18 -14.68
N GLY A 404 -7.75 7.36 -13.49
CA GLY A 404 -7.46 8.69 -12.94
C GLY A 404 -6.43 9.46 -13.78
N THR A 405 -5.39 8.77 -14.24
CA THR A 405 -4.20 9.37 -14.88
C THR A 405 -4.12 9.19 -16.40
N GLU A 406 -4.85 8.23 -16.95
CA GLU A 406 -4.76 7.87 -18.37
C GLU A 406 -6.10 8.04 -19.07
N SER A 407 -6.09 8.25 -20.39
CA SER A 407 -7.29 8.30 -21.25
C SER A 407 -7.81 6.89 -21.53
N LYS A 408 -8.28 6.21 -20.47
CA LYS A 408 -8.75 4.81 -20.50
C LYS A 408 -10.00 4.60 -19.67
N VAL A 409 -10.85 3.70 -20.17
CA VAL A 409 -11.92 3.04 -19.40
C VAL A 409 -11.46 1.63 -19.07
N ARG A 410 -11.51 1.26 -17.80
CA ARG A 410 -11.15 -0.07 -17.30
C ARG A 410 -12.39 -0.89 -17.04
N ILE A 411 -12.44 -2.08 -17.62
CA ILE A 411 -13.54 -3.03 -17.49
C ILE A 411 -13.01 -4.24 -16.75
N MET A 412 -13.68 -4.63 -15.67
CA MET A 412 -13.45 -5.88 -14.96
C MET A 412 -14.76 -6.67 -14.93
N VAL A 413 -14.71 -7.90 -15.39
CA VAL A 413 -15.80 -8.87 -15.27
C VAL A 413 -15.32 -10.06 -14.47
N GLU A 414 -16.08 -10.43 -13.47
CA GLU A 414 -15.81 -11.53 -12.56
C GLU A 414 -16.99 -12.51 -12.62
N SER A 415 -16.71 -13.80 -12.81
CA SER A 415 -17.75 -14.84 -12.91
C SER A 415 -17.17 -16.21 -12.55
N LEU A 416 -18.04 -17.18 -12.19
CA LEU A 416 -17.64 -18.57 -11.98
C LEU A 416 -17.01 -19.20 -13.23
N ASN A 417 -17.42 -18.76 -14.41
CA ASN A 417 -16.90 -19.27 -15.68
C ASN A 417 -15.96 -18.26 -16.34
N LYS A 418 -14.70 -18.65 -16.51
CA LYS A 418 -13.65 -17.81 -17.13
C LYS A 418 -14.02 -17.37 -18.55
N PHE A 419 -14.59 -18.26 -19.34
CA PHE A 419 -14.99 -17.95 -20.72
C PHE A 419 -16.11 -16.91 -20.75
N SER A 420 -17.13 -17.03 -19.89
CA SER A 420 -18.20 -16.06 -19.77
C SER A 420 -17.68 -14.69 -19.33
N ALA A 421 -16.77 -14.64 -18.33
CA ALA A 421 -16.16 -13.39 -17.89
C ALA A 421 -15.40 -12.70 -19.05
N GLN A 422 -14.61 -13.45 -19.82
CA GLN A 422 -13.86 -12.91 -20.95
C GLN A 422 -14.76 -12.42 -22.07
N LYS A 423 -15.82 -13.19 -22.41
CA LYS A 423 -16.78 -12.84 -23.45
C LYS A 423 -17.51 -11.53 -23.12
N SER A 424 -18.00 -11.38 -21.90
CA SER A 424 -18.69 -10.16 -21.45
C SER A 424 -17.74 -8.97 -21.40
N ALA A 425 -16.50 -9.16 -20.92
CA ALA A 425 -15.50 -8.09 -20.91
C ALA A 425 -15.16 -7.59 -22.33
N ASN A 426 -14.98 -8.50 -23.29
CA ASN A 426 -14.75 -8.16 -24.70
C ASN A 426 -15.94 -7.41 -25.29
N TYR A 427 -17.17 -7.89 -25.07
CA TYR A 427 -18.39 -7.24 -25.55
C TYR A 427 -18.50 -5.80 -25.01
N LEU A 428 -18.29 -5.58 -23.73
CA LEU A 428 -18.33 -4.25 -23.14
C LEU A 428 -17.22 -3.33 -23.69
N CYS A 429 -16.04 -3.88 -23.97
CA CYS A 429 -14.96 -3.11 -24.61
C CYS A 429 -15.34 -2.68 -26.05
N GLU A 430 -16.04 -3.53 -26.82
CA GLU A 430 -16.57 -3.15 -28.13
C GLU A 430 -17.60 -2.03 -28.02
N ILE A 431 -18.50 -2.08 -27.02
CA ILE A 431 -19.48 -1.01 -26.76
C ILE A 431 -18.77 0.29 -26.43
N VAL A 432 -17.77 0.26 -25.52
CA VAL A 432 -16.94 1.44 -25.18
C VAL A 432 -16.31 2.05 -26.45
N LYS A 433 -15.70 1.23 -27.32
CA LYS A 433 -15.10 1.69 -28.58
C LYS A 433 -16.13 2.26 -29.56
N LYS A 434 -17.35 1.71 -29.62
CA LYS A 434 -18.44 2.24 -30.47
C LYS A 434 -18.93 3.60 -29.99
N ILE A 435 -19.04 3.80 -28.66
CA ILE A 435 -19.42 5.08 -28.07
C ILE A 435 -18.35 6.13 -28.36
N ASP A 436 -17.07 5.76 -28.22
CA ASP A 436 -15.95 6.68 -28.44
C ASP A 436 -15.83 7.13 -29.91
N LYS A 437 -16.22 6.26 -30.87
CA LYS A 437 -16.17 6.55 -32.34
C LYS A 437 -17.40 7.30 -32.89
N LYS A 438 -18.50 7.44 -32.15
CA LYS A 438 -19.77 7.94 -32.68
C LYS A 438 -19.82 9.43 -33.07
N ASP A 439 -18.73 10.17 -32.83
CA ASP A 439 -18.60 11.59 -33.17
C ASP A 439 -17.25 11.94 -33.82
N MET A 440 -16.61 11.01 -34.53
CA MET A 440 -15.62 11.30 -35.54
C MET A 440 -16.33 11.25 -36.91
#